data_d83b486a9c8b9212a77145171826aaf9
#
_entry.id   d83b486a9c8b9212a77145171826aaf9
#
_cell.length_a   1.000
_cell.length_b   1.000
_cell.length_c   1.000
_cell.angle_alpha   90.00
_cell.angle_beta   90.00
_cell.angle_gamma   90.00
#
_symmetry.space_group_name_H-M   'P 1'
#
loop_
_entity.id
_entity.type
_entity.pdbx_description
1 polymer ?
#
loop_
_entity_poly.entity_id
_entity_poly.type
_entity_poly.pdbx_seq_one_letter_code
_entity_poly.pdbx_strand_id
1 'polypeptide(L)'
;MDRPLDLDAVDAFVRVAELASFTRAAEAMRTSQSAVSLKLKRLEDRLSCRLVERTPRNVRLTAQGATFLDHARELLARHDRALSAFAGARQRLAIGISDHVAGPELPALIARMNAQDPELVIEIRIGASAPLLRSFDQRELDTVIVRRLGERAGGELLVEEKFGWFASPDWRHRPGEPLPMATLAEPCGVREIAAAHLDAAGVAWSEVFVGGGVAAVAAAVMAGLGVAALAARMLPFGAVDVGPDLGLPELPRLPVVLHTRIKDGRPRAALAALSAAFRNAVR
;
A
#
# COMPACT_ATOMS: atom_id res chain seq x y z
N MET A 1 12.96 37.54 11.39
CA MET A 1 12.85 36.44 10.36
C MET A 1 13.27 35.16 11.04
N ASP A 2 12.37 34.21 11.05
CA ASP A 2 12.68 32.88 11.60
C ASP A 2 13.69 32.14 10.73
N ARG A 3 14.76 31.62 11.35
CA ARG A 3 15.74 30.79 10.64
C ARG A 3 15.06 29.50 10.14
N PRO A 4 15.41 28.98 8.94
CA PRO A 4 14.90 27.70 8.45
C PRO A 4 15.27 26.55 9.39
N LEU A 5 14.55 25.44 9.29
CA LEU A 5 14.88 24.20 10.00
C LEU A 5 16.16 23.59 9.42
N ASP A 6 16.98 23.04 10.29
CA ASP A 6 18.14 22.23 9.90
C ASP A 6 17.66 20.85 9.46
N LEU A 7 17.84 20.53 8.17
CA LEU A 7 17.39 19.25 7.60
C LEU A 7 18.11 18.04 8.23
N ASP A 8 19.36 18.19 8.62
CA ASP A 8 20.08 17.13 9.33
C ASP A 8 19.46 16.84 10.71
N ALA A 9 18.95 17.88 11.38
CA ALA A 9 18.26 17.71 12.65
C ALA A 9 16.86 17.10 12.45
N VAL A 10 16.19 17.42 11.35
CA VAL A 10 14.92 16.78 10.96
C VAL A 10 15.12 15.31 10.64
N ASP A 11 16.16 14.93 9.86
CA ASP A 11 16.50 13.53 9.57
C ASP A 11 16.84 12.75 10.85
N ALA A 12 17.62 13.35 11.75
CA ALA A 12 17.93 12.76 13.06
C ALA A 12 16.67 12.44 13.87
N PHE A 13 15.68 13.35 13.87
CA PHE A 13 14.40 13.13 14.54
C PHE A 13 13.62 11.98 13.90
N VAL A 14 13.48 11.95 12.57
CA VAL A 14 12.76 10.88 11.85
C VAL A 14 13.37 9.52 12.16
N ARG A 15 14.70 9.38 12.09
CA ARG A 15 15.40 8.12 12.41
C ARG A 15 15.24 7.69 13.87
N VAL A 16 15.30 8.63 14.81
CA VAL A 16 15.05 8.32 16.23
C VAL A 16 13.60 7.84 16.43
N ALA A 17 12.64 8.46 15.76
CA ALA A 17 11.25 8.07 15.81
C ALA A 17 11.00 6.67 15.24
N GLU A 18 11.57 6.36 14.08
CA GLU A 18 11.37 5.08 13.36
C GLU A 18 12.11 3.92 14.05
N LEU A 19 13.31 4.16 14.51
CA LEU A 19 14.13 3.13 15.16
C LEU A 19 13.86 3.00 16.66
N ALA A 20 13.09 3.93 17.25
CA ALA A 20 12.82 4.03 18.68
C ALA A 20 14.11 3.95 19.54
N SER A 21 15.24 4.44 19.01
CA SER A 21 16.56 4.32 19.62
C SER A 21 17.54 5.36 19.10
N PHE A 22 18.16 6.12 20.00
CA PHE A 22 19.22 7.07 19.66
C PHE A 22 20.51 6.39 19.16
N THR A 23 20.84 5.22 19.71
CA THR A 23 22.03 4.46 19.31
C THR A 23 21.87 3.94 17.88
N ARG A 24 20.75 3.28 17.58
CA ARG A 24 20.45 2.76 16.24
C ARG A 24 20.33 3.89 15.20
N ALA A 25 19.76 5.04 15.59
CA ALA A 25 19.72 6.22 14.73
C ALA A 25 21.13 6.76 14.43
N ALA A 26 22.01 6.79 15.44
CA ALA A 26 23.39 7.21 15.26
C ALA A 26 24.18 6.28 14.34
N GLU A 27 24.01 4.97 14.48
CA GLU A 27 24.59 3.96 13.59
C GLU A 27 24.10 4.14 12.15
N ALA A 28 22.78 4.31 11.95
CA ALA A 28 22.19 4.55 10.64
C ALA A 28 22.69 5.84 9.97
N MET A 29 22.96 6.88 10.76
CA MET A 29 23.50 8.18 10.32
C MET A 29 25.03 8.22 10.27
N ARG A 30 25.73 7.12 10.61
CA ARG A 30 27.20 7.05 10.70
C ARG A 30 27.81 8.15 11.56
N THR A 31 27.20 8.41 12.72
CA THR A 31 27.60 9.46 13.66
C THR A 31 27.55 8.97 15.12
N SER A 32 27.85 9.85 16.09
CA SER A 32 27.75 9.49 17.50
C SER A 32 26.33 9.72 18.05
N GLN A 33 25.96 8.94 19.06
CA GLN A 33 24.68 9.11 19.77
C GLN A 33 24.55 10.51 20.41
N SER A 34 25.67 11.11 20.87
CA SER A 34 25.71 12.49 21.40
C SER A 34 25.39 13.50 20.30
N ALA A 35 25.88 13.31 19.07
CA ALA A 35 25.58 14.19 17.93
C ALA A 35 24.11 14.14 17.56
N VAL A 36 23.51 12.95 17.49
CA VAL A 36 22.05 12.77 17.24
C VAL A 36 21.24 13.46 18.35
N SER A 37 21.64 13.27 19.62
CA SER A 37 20.97 13.92 20.75
C SER A 37 21.03 15.44 20.68
N LEU A 38 22.18 16.00 20.29
CA LEU A 38 22.36 17.44 20.13
C LEU A 38 21.53 18.00 18.98
N LYS A 39 21.49 17.29 17.83
CA LYS A 39 20.67 17.67 16.67
C LYS A 39 19.19 17.70 17.06
N LEU A 40 18.71 16.66 17.72
CA LEU A 40 17.31 16.60 18.16
C LEU A 40 16.99 17.70 19.18
N LYS A 41 17.87 17.95 20.16
CA LYS A 41 17.68 19.04 21.11
C LYS A 41 17.55 20.41 20.42
N ARG A 42 18.43 20.72 19.45
CA ARG A 42 18.36 21.95 18.65
C ARG A 42 17.05 22.09 17.89
N LEU A 43 16.51 20.97 17.35
CA LEU A 43 15.22 20.95 16.68
C LEU A 43 14.08 21.23 17.66
N GLU A 44 14.06 20.57 18.82
CA GLU A 44 13.08 20.79 19.89
C GLU A 44 13.11 22.23 20.41
N ASP A 45 14.33 22.78 20.67
CA ASP A 45 14.52 24.16 21.08
C ASP A 45 13.97 25.15 20.01
N ARG A 46 14.19 24.84 18.75
CA ARG A 46 13.69 25.62 17.61
C ARG A 46 12.17 25.62 17.49
N LEU A 47 11.55 24.47 17.74
CA LEU A 47 10.10 24.29 17.71
C LEU A 47 9.43 24.67 19.04
N SER A 48 10.23 25.01 20.06
CA SER A 48 9.76 25.31 21.41
C SER A 48 8.88 24.21 22.01
N CYS A 49 9.09 22.95 21.60
CA CYS A 49 8.35 21.81 22.11
C CYS A 49 9.21 20.54 22.14
N ARG A 50 8.83 19.60 22.99
CA ARG A 50 9.42 18.27 23.01
C ARG A 50 8.77 17.39 21.95
N LEU A 51 9.59 16.73 21.14
CA LEU A 51 9.15 15.78 20.12
C LEU A 51 9.27 14.33 20.60
N VAL A 52 10.23 14.09 21.52
CA VAL A 52 10.54 12.75 21.99
C VAL A 52 10.62 12.74 23.53
N GLU A 53 9.97 11.75 24.12
CA GLU A 53 10.10 11.38 25.53
C GLU A 53 11.15 10.29 25.69
N ARG A 54 12.09 10.53 26.60
CA ARG A 54 13.14 9.57 26.95
C ARG A 54 12.83 8.95 28.31
N THR A 55 12.71 7.66 28.34
CA THR A 55 12.80 6.88 29.57
C THR A 55 14.06 6.00 29.51
N PRO A 56 14.60 5.52 30.63
CA PRO A 56 15.79 4.66 30.62
C PRO A 56 15.68 3.39 29.75
N ARG A 57 14.45 3.01 29.38
CA ARG A 57 14.17 1.78 28.62
C ARG A 57 13.49 2.00 27.27
N ASN A 58 12.92 3.20 27.00
CA ASN A 58 12.14 3.44 25.80
C ASN A 58 12.26 4.87 25.29
N VAL A 59 12.23 5.01 23.98
CA VAL A 59 12.09 6.29 23.27
C VAL A 59 10.68 6.29 22.66
N ARG A 60 9.87 7.31 22.99
CA ARG A 60 8.51 7.46 22.48
C ARG A 60 8.31 8.86 21.94
N LEU A 61 7.42 9.00 20.96
CA LEU A 61 6.98 10.30 20.47
C LEU A 61 6.03 10.94 21.46
N THR A 62 6.14 12.28 21.62
CA THR A 62 5.08 13.09 22.21
C THR A 62 3.93 13.25 21.21
N ALA A 63 2.80 13.84 21.63
CA ALA A 63 1.72 14.20 20.71
C ALA A 63 2.22 15.17 19.61
N GLN A 64 3.02 16.17 19.98
CA GLN A 64 3.66 17.10 19.04
C GLN A 64 4.66 16.36 18.13
N GLY A 65 5.41 15.39 18.67
CA GLY A 65 6.33 14.56 17.89
C GLY A 65 5.62 13.72 16.85
N ALA A 66 4.48 13.11 17.19
CA ALA A 66 3.66 12.35 16.25
C ALA A 66 3.14 13.25 15.11
N THR A 67 2.60 14.41 15.44
CA THR A 67 2.15 15.39 14.43
C THR A 67 3.30 15.88 13.55
N PHE A 68 4.45 16.20 14.16
CA PHE A 68 5.61 16.71 13.42
C PHE A 68 6.27 15.65 12.55
N LEU A 69 6.16 14.34 12.87
CA LEU A 69 6.79 13.26 12.12
C LEU A 69 6.31 13.23 10.66
N ASP A 70 5.03 13.42 10.42
CA ASP A 70 4.47 13.43 9.07
C ASP A 70 4.99 14.64 8.26
N HIS A 71 5.05 15.81 8.88
CA HIS A 71 5.63 17.00 8.25
C HIS A 71 7.14 16.87 8.01
N ALA A 72 7.87 16.25 8.94
CA ALA A 72 9.30 16.01 8.81
C ALA A 72 9.62 15.07 7.63
N ARG A 73 8.87 14.00 7.49
CA ARG A 73 8.98 13.07 6.34
C ARG A 73 8.70 13.76 5.02
N GLU A 74 7.63 14.56 4.96
CA GLU A 74 7.30 15.32 3.77
C GLU A 74 8.42 16.31 3.37
N LEU A 75 8.99 17.01 4.35
CA LEU A 75 10.07 17.96 4.13
C LEU A 75 11.33 17.27 3.57
N LEU A 76 11.75 16.16 4.16
CA LEU A 76 12.89 15.38 3.67
C LEU A 76 12.64 14.82 2.26
N ALA A 77 11.47 14.27 2.00
CA ALA A 77 11.11 13.77 0.67
C ALA A 77 11.11 14.88 -0.40
N ARG A 78 10.76 16.11 -0.04
CA ARG A 78 10.86 17.28 -0.95
C ARG A 78 12.29 17.72 -1.16
N HIS A 79 13.12 17.70 -0.11
CA HIS A 79 14.55 17.98 -0.19
C HIS A 79 15.26 17.01 -1.13
N ASP A 80 15.05 15.69 -0.96
CA ASP A 80 15.64 14.66 -1.80
C ASP A 80 15.22 14.80 -3.26
N ARG A 81 13.97 15.14 -3.52
CA ARG A 81 13.48 15.44 -4.88
C ARG A 81 14.15 16.66 -5.49
N ALA A 82 14.36 17.72 -4.70
CA ALA A 82 15.05 18.89 -5.17
C ALA A 82 16.52 18.61 -5.54
N LEU A 83 17.22 17.83 -4.71
CA LEU A 83 18.59 17.38 -5.02
C LEU A 83 18.63 16.49 -6.25
N SER A 84 17.71 15.54 -6.37
CA SER A 84 17.63 14.61 -7.51
C SER A 84 17.39 15.33 -8.83
N ALA A 85 16.67 16.46 -8.83
CA ALA A 85 16.43 17.26 -10.03
C ALA A 85 17.72 17.85 -10.65
N PHE A 86 18.80 18.02 -9.86
CA PHE A 86 20.07 18.59 -10.29
C PHE A 86 21.22 17.59 -10.40
N ALA A 87 21.06 16.39 -9.83
CA ALA A 87 22.17 15.45 -9.68
C ALA A 87 22.41 14.54 -10.90
N GLY A 88 21.68 14.69 -12.01
CA GLY A 88 21.70 13.72 -13.11
C GLY A 88 21.30 12.28 -12.65
N ALA A 89 20.73 12.16 -11.45
CA ALA A 89 20.29 10.91 -10.89
C ALA A 89 19.12 10.35 -11.71
N ARG A 90 19.08 9.04 -11.88
CA ARG A 90 17.95 8.34 -12.48
C ARG A 90 16.66 8.79 -11.83
N GLN A 91 15.73 9.28 -12.64
CA GLN A 91 14.44 9.73 -12.15
C GLN A 91 13.72 8.53 -11.50
N ARG A 92 13.21 8.69 -10.27
CA ARG A 92 12.46 7.66 -9.55
C ARG A 92 10.97 7.89 -9.71
N LEU A 93 10.22 6.83 -9.86
CA LEU A 93 8.77 6.80 -9.88
C LEU A 93 8.25 5.81 -8.84
N ALA A 94 7.68 6.32 -7.75
CA ALA A 94 7.13 5.52 -6.66
C ALA A 94 5.63 5.26 -6.89
N ILE A 95 5.27 4.00 -7.08
CA ILE A 95 3.91 3.56 -7.40
C ILE A 95 3.39 2.66 -6.28
N GLY A 96 2.23 3.00 -5.72
CA GLY A 96 1.47 2.10 -4.86
C GLY A 96 0.45 1.30 -5.67
N ILE A 97 0.38 -0.01 -5.47
CA ILE A 97 -0.62 -0.87 -6.11
C ILE A 97 -1.30 -1.71 -5.02
N SER A 98 -2.63 -1.65 -4.94
CA SER A 98 -3.32 -2.44 -3.91
C SER A 98 -3.23 -3.95 -4.18
N ASP A 99 -3.20 -4.75 -3.09
CA ASP A 99 -3.02 -6.21 -3.14
C ASP A 99 -3.94 -6.90 -4.14
N HIS A 100 -5.22 -6.54 -4.11
CA HIS A 100 -6.20 -7.08 -5.05
C HIS A 100 -6.10 -6.54 -6.49
N VAL A 101 -5.14 -5.63 -6.75
CA VAL A 101 -4.91 -5.02 -8.07
C VAL A 101 -3.57 -5.47 -8.65
N ALA A 102 -2.59 -5.80 -7.82
CA ALA A 102 -1.29 -6.32 -8.24
C ALA A 102 -1.40 -7.77 -8.73
N GLY A 103 -1.91 -7.96 -9.95
CA GLY A 103 -2.20 -9.25 -10.56
C GLY A 103 -1.06 -9.85 -11.38
N PRO A 104 -1.33 -10.98 -12.05
CA PRO A 104 -0.34 -11.71 -12.85
C PRO A 104 0.19 -10.91 -14.04
N GLU A 105 -0.48 -9.83 -14.44
CA GLU A 105 -0.03 -8.90 -15.49
C GLU A 105 1.10 -7.95 -15.05
N LEU A 106 1.39 -7.85 -13.76
CA LEU A 106 2.38 -6.92 -13.21
C LEU A 106 3.77 -7.02 -13.88
N PRO A 107 4.32 -8.22 -14.19
CA PRO A 107 5.60 -8.33 -14.92
C PRO A 107 5.55 -7.66 -16.30
N ALA A 108 4.47 -7.83 -17.05
CA ALA A 108 4.30 -7.21 -18.36
C ALA A 108 4.14 -5.69 -18.26
N LEU A 109 3.49 -5.17 -17.20
CA LEU A 109 3.37 -3.75 -16.92
C LEU A 109 4.75 -3.13 -16.62
N ILE A 110 5.54 -3.77 -15.76
CA ILE A 110 6.90 -3.32 -15.44
C ILE A 110 7.79 -3.32 -16.68
N ALA A 111 7.74 -4.39 -17.50
CA ALA A 111 8.52 -4.48 -18.72
C ALA A 111 8.19 -3.35 -19.71
N ARG A 112 6.92 -3.00 -19.87
CA ARG A 112 6.48 -1.88 -20.72
C ARG A 112 6.96 -0.53 -20.19
N MET A 113 6.90 -0.31 -18.90
CA MET A 113 7.41 0.91 -18.28
C MET A 113 8.92 1.05 -18.49
N ASN A 114 9.66 -0.04 -18.26
CA ASN A 114 11.11 -0.07 -18.49
C ASN A 114 11.50 0.15 -19.96
N ALA A 115 10.71 -0.40 -20.89
CA ALA A 115 10.92 -0.18 -22.33
C ALA A 115 10.69 1.28 -22.74
N GLN A 116 9.79 2.01 -22.05
CA GLN A 116 9.56 3.44 -22.32
C GLN A 116 10.69 4.31 -21.77
N ASP A 117 11.26 3.96 -20.62
CA ASP A 117 12.35 4.70 -20.02
C ASP A 117 13.24 3.76 -19.19
N PRO A 118 14.32 3.21 -19.80
CA PRO A 118 15.27 2.34 -19.10
C PRO A 118 16.05 3.03 -17.97
N GLU A 119 16.11 4.35 -17.97
CA GLU A 119 16.79 5.12 -16.93
C GLU A 119 15.88 5.44 -15.74
N LEU A 120 14.57 5.15 -15.85
CA LEU A 120 13.62 5.37 -14.77
C LEU A 120 13.77 4.28 -13.69
N VAL A 121 14.00 4.68 -12.45
CA VAL A 121 13.94 3.77 -11.31
C VAL A 121 12.48 3.62 -10.89
N ILE A 122 11.91 2.45 -11.12
CA ILE A 122 10.53 2.13 -10.75
C ILE A 122 10.55 1.51 -9.35
N GLU A 123 9.86 2.12 -8.41
CA GLU A 123 9.59 1.55 -7.09
C GLU A 123 8.10 1.16 -7.02
N ILE A 124 7.82 -0.09 -6.65
CA ILE A 124 6.46 -0.56 -6.46
C ILE A 124 6.27 -0.96 -4.99
N ARG A 125 5.24 -0.39 -4.35
CA ARG A 125 4.77 -0.81 -3.02
C ARG A 125 3.41 -1.47 -3.17
N ILE A 126 3.29 -2.69 -2.66
CA ILE A 126 2.04 -3.44 -2.64
C ILE A 126 1.48 -3.43 -1.23
N GLY A 127 0.17 -3.25 -1.09
CA GLY A 127 -0.50 -3.23 0.21
C GLY A 127 -1.98 -2.88 0.12
N ALA A 128 -2.63 -2.70 1.26
CA ALA A 128 -4.04 -2.32 1.31
C ALA A 128 -4.28 -0.90 0.76
N SER A 129 -5.45 -0.68 0.12
CA SER A 129 -5.78 0.59 -0.56
C SER A 129 -5.70 1.80 0.37
N ALA A 130 -6.21 1.71 1.60
CA ALA A 130 -6.27 2.85 2.51
C ALA A 130 -4.88 3.32 2.99
N PRO A 131 -3.94 2.45 3.42
CA PRO A 131 -2.55 2.84 3.68
C PRO A 131 -1.86 3.46 2.47
N LEU A 132 -2.01 2.88 1.26
CA LEU A 132 -1.39 3.41 0.05
C LEU A 132 -1.91 4.80 -0.32
N LEU A 133 -3.21 5.06 -0.14
CA LEU A 133 -3.80 6.38 -0.33
C LEU A 133 -3.24 7.39 0.67
N ARG A 134 -3.04 7.00 1.94
CA ARG A 134 -2.37 7.88 2.93
C ARG A 134 -0.95 8.22 2.50
N SER A 135 -0.14 7.23 2.12
CA SER A 135 1.22 7.46 1.59
C SER A 135 1.22 8.34 0.33
N PHE A 136 0.21 8.20 -0.54
CA PHE A 136 0.03 9.10 -1.67
C PHE A 136 -0.29 10.52 -1.21
N ASP A 137 -1.19 10.71 -0.25
CA ASP A 137 -1.54 12.03 0.29
C ASP A 137 -0.34 12.69 0.99
N GLN A 138 0.48 11.91 1.68
CA GLN A 138 1.75 12.32 2.32
C GLN A 138 2.90 12.52 1.32
N ARG A 139 2.66 12.30 0.02
CA ARG A 139 3.65 12.45 -1.07
C ARG A 139 4.84 11.48 -1.00
N GLU A 140 4.69 10.38 -0.30
CA GLU A 140 5.65 9.27 -0.33
C GLU A 140 5.54 8.46 -1.62
N LEU A 141 4.36 8.46 -2.24
CA LEU A 141 4.08 7.86 -3.53
C LEU A 141 3.70 8.92 -4.56
N ASP A 142 4.19 8.79 -5.78
CA ASP A 142 3.88 9.66 -6.90
C ASP A 142 2.55 9.30 -7.56
N THR A 143 2.21 8.02 -7.48
CA THR A 143 1.02 7.43 -8.11
C THR A 143 0.52 6.27 -7.26
N VAL A 144 -0.81 6.07 -7.24
CA VAL A 144 -1.41 4.86 -6.68
C VAL A 144 -2.47 4.28 -7.61
N ILE A 145 -2.49 2.95 -7.71
CA ILE A 145 -3.54 2.18 -8.38
C ILE A 145 -4.24 1.38 -7.30
N VAL A 146 -5.46 1.77 -7.00
CA VAL A 146 -6.20 1.24 -5.87
C VAL A 146 -7.63 0.94 -6.26
N ARG A 147 -8.26 0.06 -5.51
CA ARG A 147 -9.68 -0.15 -5.59
C ARG A 147 -10.39 1.02 -4.92
N ARG A 148 -11.37 1.61 -5.63
CA ARG A 148 -12.20 2.65 -5.02
C ARG A 148 -13.15 2.00 -4.03
N LEU A 149 -12.96 2.32 -2.76
CA LEU A 149 -13.80 1.94 -1.65
C LEU A 149 -14.21 3.24 -0.95
N GLY A 150 -15.52 3.45 -0.77
CA GLY A 150 -16.03 4.68 -0.17
C GLY A 150 -16.10 5.88 -1.12
N GLU A 151 -16.23 7.09 -0.51
CA GLU A 151 -16.61 8.32 -1.20
C GLU A 151 -15.46 9.12 -1.84
N ARG A 152 -14.23 8.60 -1.84
CA ARG A 152 -13.10 9.34 -2.43
C ARG A 152 -13.38 9.64 -3.90
N ALA A 153 -13.64 10.91 -4.18
CA ALA A 153 -13.84 11.38 -5.55
C ALA A 153 -12.53 11.49 -6.33
N GLY A 154 -12.63 11.43 -7.66
CA GLY A 154 -11.51 11.62 -8.57
C GLY A 154 -10.74 10.35 -8.89
N GLY A 155 -9.59 10.53 -9.57
CA GLY A 155 -8.82 9.43 -10.15
C GLY A 155 -9.33 9.01 -11.54
N GLU A 156 -8.42 8.49 -12.35
CA GLU A 156 -8.72 7.92 -13.67
C GLU A 156 -9.25 6.50 -13.47
N LEU A 157 -10.48 6.23 -13.93
CA LEU A 157 -11.02 4.87 -13.94
C LEU A 157 -10.21 4.02 -14.93
N LEU A 158 -9.60 2.94 -14.45
CA LEU A 158 -8.89 1.98 -15.29
C LEU A 158 -9.81 0.86 -15.74
N VAL A 159 -10.56 0.27 -14.81
CA VAL A 159 -11.45 -0.86 -15.06
C VAL A 159 -12.46 -1.01 -13.91
N GLU A 160 -13.58 -1.67 -14.19
CA GLU A 160 -14.49 -2.21 -13.19
C GLU A 160 -14.35 -3.73 -13.14
N GLU A 161 -13.88 -4.24 -12.00
CA GLU A 161 -13.62 -5.67 -11.83
C GLU A 161 -14.81 -6.40 -11.21
N LYS A 162 -15.14 -7.55 -11.81
CA LYS A 162 -16.10 -8.50 -11.26
C LYS A 162 -15.40 -9.39 -10.23
N PHE A 163 -16.06 -9.59 -9.10
CA PHE A 163 -15.66 -10.53 -8.04
C PHE A 163 -16.52 -11.77 -8.08
N GLY A 164 -15.95 -12.88 -7.61
CA GLY A 164 -16.63 -14.15 -7.44
C GLY A 164 -16.14 -14.87 -6.19
N TRP A 165 -16.74 -16.03 -5.93
CA TRP A 165 -16.42 -16.88 -4.79
C TRP A 165 -15.65 -18.09 -5.29
N PHE A 166 -14.35 -18.14 -5.01
CA PHE A 166 -13.46 -19.11 -5.63
C PHE A 166 -12.92 -20.13 -4.63
N ALA A 167 -12.88 -21.39 -5.09
CA ALA A 167 -12.36 -22.52 -4.34
C ALA A 167 -11.50 -23.43 -5.24
N SER A 168 -10.81 -24.40 -4.64
CA SER A 168 -10.15 -25.49 -5.37
C SER A 168 -11.21 -26.34 -6.09
N PRO A 169 -10.90 -26.91 -7.27
CA PRO A 169 -11.85 -27.78 -8.02
C PRO A 169 -12.35 -28.98 -7.20
N ASP A 170 -11.52 -29.49 -6.30
CA ASP A 170 -11.84 -30.65 -5.47
C ASP A 170 -12.50 -30.26 -4.13
N TRP A 171 -12.59 -28.97 -3.83
CA TRP A 171 -13.21 -28.51 -2.60
C TRP A 171 -14.72 -28.72 -2.63
N ARG A 172 -15.28 -29.16 -1.50
CA ARG A 172 -16.74 -29.35 -1.35
C ARG A 172 -17.18 -28.77 -0.02
N HIS A 173 -18.26 -27.98 -0.05
CA HIS A 173 -18.90 -27.49 1.16
C HIS A 173 -19.61 -28.63 1.90
N ARG A 174 -19.48 -28.63 3.22
CA ARG A 174 -20.20 -29.59 4.08
C ARG A 174 -21.55 -28.98 4.47
N PRO A 175 -22.67 -29.62 4.11
CA PRO A 175 -23.99 -29.10 4.46
C PRO A 175 -24.15 -28.89 5.95
N GLY A 176 -24.68 -27.72 6.34
CA GLY A 176 -24.91 -27.37 7.74
C GLY A 176 -23.71 -26.77 8.50
N GLU A 177 -22.51 -26.75 7.90
CA GLU A 177 -21.38 -26.06 8.47
C GLU A 177 -21.31 -24.60 7.95
N PRO A 178 -20.76 -23.64 8.72
CA PRO A 178 -20.49 -22.30 8.21
C PRO A 178 -19.56 -22.36 6.99
N LEU A 179 -19.74 -21.45 6.03
CA LEU A 179 -18.88 -21.33 4.86
C LEU A 179 -17.45 -20.96 5.30
N PRO A 180 -16.44 -21.83 5.06
CA PRO A 180 -15.08 -21.53 5.46
C PRO A 180 -14.45 -20.52 4.49
N MET A 181 -14.02 -19.36 5.03
CA MET A 181 -13.49 -18.25 4.26
C MET A 181 -11.98 -18.10 4.43
N ALA A 182 -11.24 -18.04 3.32
CA ALA A 182 -9.87 -17.57 3.27
C ALA A 182 -9.85 -16.07 2.91
N THR A 183 -9.32 -15.23 3.80
CA THR A 183 -9.41 -13.78 3.69
C THR A 183 -8.05 -13.10 3.74
N LEU A 184 -7.95 -11.85 3.30
CA LEU A 184 -6.81 -11.00 3.61
C LEU A 184 -6.95 -10.43 5.02
N ALA A 185 -5.80 -10.21 5.65
CA ALA A 185 -5.71 -9.50 6.91
C ALA A 185 -6.26 -8.06 6.79
N GLU A 186 -6.82 -7.56 7.87
CA GLU A 186 -7.30 -6.17 7.95
C GLU A 186 -6.14 -5.15 7.82
N PRO A 187 -6.44 -4.00 7.23
CA PRO A 187 -7.70 -3.55 6.64
C PRO A 187 -7.88 -4.08 5.20
N CYS A 188 -8.98 -4.76 4.91
CA CYS A 188 -9.29 -5.26 3.57
C CYS A 188 -10.77 -5.01 3.20
N GLY A 189 -11.02 -4.00 2.35
CA GLY A 189 -12.38 -3.66 1.96
C GLY A 189 -13.10 -4.73 1.12
N VAL A 190 -12.37 -5.63 0.44
CA VAL A 190 -13.00 -6.78 -0.24
C VAL A 190 -13.53 -7.78 0.78
N ARG A 191 -12.79 -8.04 1.85
CA ARG A 191 -13.24 -8.86 2.97
C ARG A 191 -14.50 -8.29 3.61
N GLU A 192 -14.52 -6.98 3.88
CA GLU A 192 -15.68 -6.28 4.47
C GLU A 192 -16.91 -6.40 3.57
N ILE A 193 -16.76 -6.18 2.26
CA ILE A 193 -17.86 -6.31 1.29
C ILE A 193 -18.34 -7.77 1.22
N ALA A 194 -17.44 -8.73 1.15
CA ALA A 194 -17.77 -10.16 1.10
C ALA A 194 -18.56 -10.58 2.35
N ALA A 195 -18.07 -10.22 3.54
CA ALA A 195 -18.73 -10.48 4.80
C ALA A 195 -20.15 -9.88 4.85
N ALA A 196 -20.28 -8.58 4.50
CA ALA A 196 -21.57 -7.90 4.50
C ALA A 196 -22.59 -8.55 3.55
N HIS A 197 -22.15 -9.07 2.38
CA HIS A 197 -23.04 -9.75 1.45
C HIS A 197 -23.47 -11.14 1.95
N LEU A 198 -22.57 -11.90 2.58
CA LEU A 198 -22.92 -13.18 3.22
C LEU A 198 -23.88 -12.96 4.38
N ASP A 199 -23.62 -11.99 5.25
CA ASP A 199 -24.46 -11.67 6.40
C ASP A 199 -25.86 -11.23 5.94
N ALA A 200 -25.95 -10.38 4.91
CA ALA A 200 -27.22 -9.93 4.33
C ALA A 200 -28.02 -11.08 3.67
N ALA A 201 -27.33 -12.09 3.13
CA ALA A 201 -27.93 -13.28 2.57
C ALA A 201 -28.27 -14.35 3.62
N GLY A 202 -27.94 -14.14 4.90
CA GLY A 202 -28.13 -15.11 5.97
C GLY A 202 -27.22 -16.35 5.87
N VAL A 203 -26.10 -16.24 5.14
CA VAL A 203 -25.13 -17.32 4.99
C VAL A 203 -24.16 -17.28 6.15
N ALA A 204 -24.20 -18.30 7.01
CA ALA A 204 -23.24 -18.45 8.07
C ALA A 204 -21.84 -18.71 7.51
N TRP A 205 -20.83 -18.00 7.98
CA TRP A 205 -19.45 -18.13 7.52
C TRP A 205 -18.45 -18.03 8.67
N SER A 206 -17.23 -18.53 8.48
CA SER A 206 -16.15 -18.43 9.44
C SER A 206 -14.80 -18.27 8.75
N GLU A 207 -13.90 -17.51 9.34
CA GLU A 207 -12.53 -17.42 8.84
C GLU A 207 -11.75 -18.69 9.22
N VAL A 208 -11.20 -19.35 8.21
CA VAL A 208 -10.32 -20.52 8.36
C VAL A 208 -8.87 -20.20 8.01
N PHE A 209 -8.64 -19.09 7.30
CA PHE A 209 -7.32 -18.63 6.94
C PHE A 209 -7.29 -17.11 6.77
N VAL A 210 -6.26 -16.47 7.30
CA VAL A 210 -6.01 -15.03 7.13
C VAL A 210 -4.60 -14.85 6.56
N GLY A 211 -4.52 -14.31 5.33
CA GLY A 211 -3.27 -14.11 4.61
C GLY A 211 -2.81 -12.66 4.58
N GLY A 212 -1.50 -12.42 4.58
CA GLY A 212 -0.90 -11.09 4.44
C GLY A 212 -0.88 -10.55 2.99
N GLY A 213 -1.43 -11.27 2.02
CA GLY A 213 -1.52 -10.87 0.61
C GLY A 213 -2.29 -11.88 -0.21
N VAL A 214 -2.72 -11.49 -1.43
CA VAL A 214 -3.57 -12.32 -2.31
C VAL A 214 -2.90 -13.66 -2.65
N ALA A 215 -1.58 -13.70 -2.81
CA ALA A 215 -0.87 -14.95 -3.09
C ALA A 215 -1.03 -15.99 -1.97
N ALA A 216 -1.02 -15.55 -0.70
CA ALA A 216 -1.25 -16.44 0.44
C ALA A 216 -2.70 -16.95 0.48
N VAL A 217 -3.68 -16.08 0.21
CA VAL A 217 -5.09 -16.45 0.11
C VAL A 217 -5.32 -17.44 -1.04
N ALA A 218 -4.72 -17.18 -2.22
CA ALA A 218 -4.78 -18.07 -3.36
C ALA A 218 -4.20 -19.46 -3.03
N ALA A 219 -3.07 -19.52 -2.30
CA ALA A 219 -2.49 -20.79 -1.85
C ALA A 219 -3.42 -21.54 -0.89
N ALA A 220 -4.06 -20.85 0.06
CA ALA A 220 -5.03 -21.44 0.99
C ALA A 220 -6.25 -22.01 0.25
N VAL A 221 -6.78 -21.29 -0.74
CA VAL A 221 -7.86 -21.74 -1.63
C VAL A 221 -7.46 -23.02 -2.35
N MET A 222 -6.29 -23.02 -3.00
CA MET A 222 -5.80 -24.19 -3.75
C MET A 222 -5.45 -25.38 -2.85
N ALA A 223 -5.09 -25.14 -1.61
CA ALA A 223 -4.94 -26.18 -0.58
C ALA A 223 -6.27 -26.75 -0.07
N GLY A 224 -7.40 -26.22 -0.56
CA GLY A 224 -8.73 -26.71 -0.19
C GLY A 224 -9.22 -26.26 1.18
N LEU A 225 -8.64 -25.21 1.77
CA LEU A 225 -9.03 -24.74 3.11
C LEU A 225 -10.42 -24.08 3.10
N GLY A 226 -10.83 -23.47 1.99
CA GLY A 226 -12.13 -22.80 1.91
C GLY A 226 -12.28 -21.95 0.66
N VAL A 227 -13.19 -21.01 0.74
CA VAL A 227 -13.59 -20.10 -0.35
C VAL A 227 -12.96 -18.74 -0.14
N ALA A 228 -12.60 -18.04 -1.21
CA ALA A 228 -12.18 -16.65 -1.15
C ALA A 228 -12.97 -15.76 -2.13
N ALA A 229 -13.23 -14.52 -1.71
CA ALA A 229 -13.75 -13.47 -2.57
C ALA A 229 -12.58 -12.82 -3.34
N LEU A 230 -12.45 -13.08 -4.62
CA LEU A 230 -11.36 -12.59 -5.46
C LEU A 230 -11.88 -11.98 -6.76
N ALA A 231 -11.11 -11.08 -7.37
CA ALA A 231 -11.34 -10.67 -8.75
C ALA A 231 -10.98 -11.83 -9.69
N ALA A 232 -11.76 -12.04 -10.75
CA ALA A 232 -11.57 -13.15 -11.68
C ALA A 232 -10.15 -13.23 -12.28
N ARG A 233 -9.50 -12.08 -12.54
CA ARG A 233 -8.12 -12.04 -13.05
C ARG A 233 -7.05 -12.43 -12.02
N MET A 234 -7.41 -12.42 -10.72
CA MET A 234 -6.50 -12.79 -9.62
C MET A 234 -6.56 -14.28 -9.27
N LEU A 235 -7.32 -15.04 -10.04
CA LEU A 235 -7.51 -16.47 -9.78
C LEU A 235 -6.20 -17.24 -9.90
N PRO A 236 -5.88 -18.09 -8.94
CA PRO A 236 -4.85 -19.09 -9.13
C PRO A 236 -5.31 -20.08 -10.22
N PHE A 237 -4.32 -20.57 -10.98
CA PHE A 237 -4.58 -21.55 -12.02
C PHE A 237 -5.36 -22.77 -11.47
N GLY A 238 -6.48 -23.08 -12.08
CA GLY A 238 -7.32 -24.21 -11.70
C GLY A 238 -8.44 -23.93 -10.69
N ALA A 239 -8.48 -22.73 -10.05
CA ALA A 239 -9.59 -22.39 -9.17
C ALA A 239 -10.91 -22.24 -9.93
N VAL A 240 -12.02 -22.57 -9.28
CA VAL A 240 -13.37 -22.53 -9.86
C VAL A 240 -14.27 -21.58 -9.09
N ASP A 241 -15.21 -20.94 -9.78
CA ASP A 241 -16.25 -20.12 -9.13
C ASP A 241 -17.33 -21.05 -8.57
N VAL A 242 -17.44 -21.10 -7.25
CA VAL A 242 -18.42 -21.91 -6.53
C VAL A 242 -19.66 -21.10 -6.11
N GLY A 243 -19.67 -19.81 -6.39
CA GLY A 243 -20.79 -18.93 -6.00
C GLY A 243 -22.14 -19.39 -6.55
N PRO A 244 -22.28 -19.65 -7.86
CA PRO A 244 -23.53 -20.12 -8.45
C PRO A 244 -23.99 -21.47 -7.87
N ASP A 245 -23.08 -22.43 -7.71
CA ASP A 245 -23.41 -23.78 -7.24
C ASP A 245 -23.85 -23.79 -5.78
N LEU A 246 -23.33 -22.89 -4.98
CA LEU A 246 -23.67 -22.76 -3.55
C LEU A 246 -24.77 -21.73 -3.29
N GLY A 247 -25.29 -21.05 -4.31
CA GLY A 247 -26.28 -19.98 -4.15
C GLY A 247 -25.77 -18.79 -3.36
N LEU A 248 -24.45 -18.49 -3.42
CA LEU A 248 -23.86 -17.36 -2.72
C LEU A 248 -24.26 -16.03 -3.37
N PRO A 249 -24.35 -14.94 -2.59
CA PRO A 249 -24.75 -13.64 -3.12
C PRO A 249 -23.74 -13.14 -4.16
N GLU A 250 -24.24 -12.47 -5.22
CA GLU A 250 -23.36 -11.80 -6.17
C GLU A 250 -22.59 -10.66 -5.48
N LEU A 251 -21.30 -10.60 -5.76
CA LEU A 251 -20.44 -9.52 -5.29
C LEU A 251 -20.47 -8.35 -6.30
N PRO A 252 -20.42 -7.10 -5.82
CA PRO A 252 -20.46 -5.92 -6.69
C PRO A 252 -19.23 -5.84 -7.59
N ARG A 253 -19.39 -5.15 -8.73
CA ARG A 253 -18.23 -4.69 -9.49
C ARG A 253 -17.56 -3.56 -8.74
N LEU A 254 -16.25 -3.63 -8.62
CA LEU A 254 -15.47 -2.61 -7.91
C LEU A 254 -14.53 -1.88 -8.86
N PRO A 255 -14.58 -0.55 -8.90
CA PRO A 255 -13.73 0.24 -9.79
C PRO A 255 -12.29 0.26 -9.29
N VAL A 256 -11.35 0.02 -10.20
CA VAL A 256 -9.92 0.26 -10.03
C VAL A 256 -9.58 1.62 -10.60
N VAL A 257 -8.99 2.47 -9.79
CA VAL A 257 -8.67 3.86 -10.15
C VAL A 257 -7.19 4.16 -9.96
N LEU A 258 -6.68 5.00 -10.86
CA LEU A 258 -5.34 5.56 -10.78
C LEU A 258 -5.43 7.00 -10.28
N HIS A 259 -4.75 7.29 -9.17
CA HIS A 259 -4.48 8.65 -8.74
C HIS A 259 -3.00 8.98 -8.98
N THR A 260 -2.71 10.12 -9.61
CA THR A 260 -1.34 10.54 -9.87
C THR A 260 -1.20 12.05 -9.71
N ARG A 261 0.00 12.47 -9.27
CA ARG A 261 0.42 13.88 -9.25
C ARG A 261 1.31 14.24 -10.44
N ILE A 262 1.71 13.24 -11.22
CA ILE A 262 2.58 13.41 -12.37
C ILE A 262 1.75 13.96 -13.54
N LYS A 263 2.07 15.16 -13.98
CA LYS A 263 1.33 15.86 -15.04
C LYS A 263 2.01 15.73 -16.40
N ASP A 264 3.36 15.65 -16.42
CA ASP A 264 4.19 15.72 -17.61
C ASP A 264 5.49 14.93 -17.46
N GLY A 265 6.32 14.98 -18.49
CA GLY A 265 7.65 14.36 -18.51
C GLY A 265 7.67 12.86 -18.75
N ARG A 266 8.88 12.28 -18.64
CA ARG A 266 9.14 10.83 -18.84
C ARG A 266 8.28 9.92 -17.98
N PRO A 267 8.11 10.17 -16.66
CA PRO A 267 7.25 9.34 -15.83
C PRO A 267 5.78 9.35 -16.26
N ARG A 268 5.29 10.45 -16.84
CA ARG A 268 3.91 10.50 -17.36
C ARG A 268 3.70 9.55 -18.53
N ALA A 269 4.67 9.46 -19.43
CA ALA A 269 4.62 8.50 -20.55
C ALA A 269 4.61 7.05 -20.05
N ALA A 270 5.45 6.73 -19.07
CA ALA A 270 5.48 5.40 -18.43
C ALA A 270 4.15 5.06 -17.76
N LEU A 271 3.52 6.01 -17.05
CA LEU A 271 2.20 5.83 -16.45
C LEU A 271 1.08 5.68 -17.49
N ALA A 272 1.14 6.40 -18.59
CA ALA A 272 0.18 6.25 -19.67
C ALA A 272 0.24 4.84 -20.30
N ALA A 273 1.47 4.31 -20.49
CA ALA A 273 1.68 2.95 -20.95
C ALA A 273 1.14 1.92 -19.96
N LEU A 274 1.34 2.13 -18.67
CA LEU A 274 0.79 1.30 -17.58
C LEU A 274 -0.74 1.33 -17.58
N SER A 275 -1.37 2.51 -17.63
CA SER A 275 -2.83 2.66 -17.67
C SER A 275 -3.44 1.97 -18.89
N ALA A 276 -2.83 2.14 -20.07
CA ALA A 276 -3.28 1.49 -21.30
C ALA A 276 -3.17 -0.03 -21.21
N ALA A 277 -2.06 -0.54 -20.67
CA ALA A 277 -1.84 -1.96 -20.50
C ALA A 277 -2.81 -2.58 -19.48
N PHE A 278 -3.11 -1.87 -18.39
CA PHE A 278 -4.08 -2.30 -17.40
C PHE A 278 -5.48 -2.44 -18.01
N ARG A 279 -5.92 -1.46 -18.80
CA ARG A 279 -7.21 -1.52 -19.52
C ARG A 279 -7.29 -2.67 -20.53
N ASN A 280 -6.17 -3.04 -21.15
CA ASN A 280 -6.12 -4.12 -22.15
C ASN A 280 -6.03 -5.52 -21.52
N ALA A 281 -5.45 -5.66 -20.33
CA ALA A 281 -5.31 -6.94 -19.64
C ALA A 281 -6.63 -7.47 -19.05
N VAL A 282 -7.65 -6.62 -18.96
CA VAL A 282 -8.96 -6.94 -18.35
C VAL A 282 -10.08 -7.11 -19.42
N ARG A 283 -9.75 -6.97 -20.71
CA ARG A 283 -10.63 -7.32 -21.83
C ARG A 283 -10.46 -8.77 -22.18
#